data_7b625c6974828634e202db1949b28517
#
_entry.id   7b625c6974828634e202db1949b28517
#
_cell.length_a   1.000
_cell.length_b   1.000
_cell.length_c   1.000
_cell.angle_alpha   90.00
_cell.angle_beta   90.00
_cell.angle_gamma   90.00
#
_symmetry.space_group_name_H-M   'P 1'
#
loop_
_entity.id
_entity.type
_entity.pdbx_description
1 polymer ?
#
loop_
_entity_poly.entity_id
_entity_poly.type
_entity_poly.pdbx_seq_one_letter_code
_entity_poly.pdbx_strand_id
1 'polypeptide(L)'
;MQLHQLLVELRRVPLRSIQYRVSTKPGEVHYALSRWTALTRYRDDGRIEIDNAAAERALRSVALGRKNYLFMGSDSGGQRAARMYTQVGTAKLCGLNPQAYLQYVLERIADHPINRIDELLPWNVASRITPAASADAA
;
A
#
# COMPACT_ATOMS: atom_id res chain seq x y z
N MET A 1 -4.05 -32.78 7.12
CA MET A 1 -2.69 -32.29 7.45
C MET A 1 -2.57 -32.28 8.96
N GLN A 2 -1.65 -33.05 9.55
CA GLN A 2 -1.55 -33.20 11.00
C GLN A 2 -0.78 -32.04 11.60
N LEU A 3 -1.14 -31.65 12.82
CA LEU A 3 -0.53 -30.54 13.59
C LEU A 3 1.00 -30.62 13.65
N HIS A 4 1.55 -31.83 13.63
CA HIS A 4 2.99 -32.10 13.62
C HIS A 4 3.69 -31.59 12.35
N GLN A 5 3.08 -31.74 11.18
CA GLN A 5 3.64 -31.21 9.93
C GLN A 5 3.67 -29.68 9.89
N LEU A 6 2.66 -29.06 10.51
CA LEU A 6 2.57 -27.60 10.64
C LEU A 6 3.68 -27.04 11.52
N LEU A 7 4.00 -27.71 12.62
CA LEU A 7 5.09 -27.32 13.52
C LEU A 7 6.47 -27.49 12.88
N VAL A 8 6.66 -28.48 12.00
CA VAL A 8 7.90 -28.69 11.26
C VAL A 8 8.08 -27.59 10.19
N GLU A 9 7.01 -27.20 9.50
CA GLU A 9 7.04 -26.12 8.51
C GLU A 9 7.28 -24.75 9.16
N LEU A 10 6.68 -24.47 10.32
CA LEU A 10 6.90 -23.24 11.09
C LEU A 10 8.34 -23.11 11.59
N ARG A 11 9.05 -24.24 11.86
CA ARG A 11 10.48 -24.22 12.24
C ARG A 11 11.42 -23.81 11.11
N ARG A 12 10.99 -23.91 9.85
CA ARG A 12 11.80 -23.53 8.67
C ARG A 12 11.73 -22.05 8.33
N VAL A 13 10.80 -21.31 8.94
CA VAL A 13 10.72 -19.85 8.80
C VAL A 13 11.72 -19.22 9.77
N PRO A 14 12.63 -18.34 9.34
CA PRO A 14 13.56 -17.66 10.24
C PRO A 14 12.77 -16.74 11.18
N LEU A 15 12.59 -17.21 12.42
CA LEU A 15 11.76 -16.58 13.47
C LEU A 15 12.32 -15.25 14.02
N ARG A 16 13.28 -14.61 13.37
CA ARG A 16 13.95 -13.43 13.92
C ARG A 16 13.12 -12.13 13.92
N SER A 17 11.96 -12.12 13.29
CA SER A 17 11.16 -10.87 13.16
C SER A 17 9.68 -10.98 13.46
N ILE A 18 9.17 -12.15 13.80
CA ILE A 18 7.71 -12.34 13.95
C ILE A 18 7.40 -12.81 15.36
N GLN A 19 7.07 -11.89 16.25
CA GLN A 19 6.39 -12.20 17.50
C GLN A 19 4.93 -12.54 17.21
N TYR A 20 4.66 -13.75 16.71
CA TYR A 20 3.30 -14.26 16.71
C TYR A 20 2.92 -14.69 18.11
N ARG A 21 1.96 -14.01 18.67
CA ARG A 21 1.19 -14.55 19.78
C ARG A 21 0.38 -15.71 19.19
N VAL A 22 0.86 -16.93 19.34
CA VAL A 22 0.09 -18.13 18.94
C VAL A 22 -1.18 -18.13 19.78
N SER A 23 -2.30 -17.77 19.15
CA SER A 23 -3.60 -17.91 19.78
C SER A 23 -3.94 -19.39 19.88
N THR A 24 -4.27 -19.83 21.07
CA THR A 24 -4.71 -21.21 21.34
C THR A 24 -6.20 -21.42 21.07
N LYS A 25 -6.89 -20.43 20.52
CA LYS A 25 -8.31 -20.53 20.21
C LYS A 25 -8.52 -21.42 18.97
N PRO A 26 -9.34 -22.48 19.06
CA PRO A 26 -9.54 -23.44 17.97
C PRO A 26 -9.97 -22.77 16.64
N GLY A 27 -10.77 -21.72 16.70
CA GLY A 27 -11.23 -20.99 15.53
C GLY A 27 -10.12 -20.25 14.76
N GLU A 28 -9.13 -19.71 15.46
CA GLU A 28 -8.00 -19.00 14.84
C GLU A 28 -7.04 -19.96 14.14
N VAL A 29 -6.82 -21.13 14.77
CA VAL A 29 -6.03 -22.21 14.15
C VAL A 29 -6.73 -22.73 12.90
N HIS A 30 -8.04 -22.96 12.95
CA HIS A 30 -8.82 -23.41 11.80
C HIS A 30 -8.79 -22.38 10.66
N TYR A 31 -8.91 -21.11 10.96
CA TYR A 31 -8.81 -20.03 9.98
C TYR A 31 -7.44 -20.02 9.29
N ALA A 32 -6.35 -20.11 10.04
CA ALA A 32 -5.00 -20.17 9.48
C ALA A 32 -4.80 -21.41 8.61
N LEU A 33 -5.31 -22.56 9.04
CA LEU A 33 -5.21 -23.81 8.28
C LEU A 33 -6.00 -23.76 6.96
N SER A 34 -7.21 -23.21 6.99
CA SER A 34 -8.05 -23.10 5.79
C SER A 34 -7.45 -22.18 4.72
N ARG A 35 -6.58 -21.24 5.13
CA ARG A 35 -5.90 -20.27 4.25
C ARG A 35 -4.40 -20.53 4.09
N TRP A 36 -3.92 -21.69 4.52
CA TRP A 36 -2.50 -22.00 4.56
C TRP A 36 -1.77 -21.78 3.24
N THR A 37 -2.34 -22.24 2.13
CA THR A 37 -1.81 -22.04 0.78
C THR A 37 -1.65 -20.56 0.42
N ALA A 38 -2.62 -19.73 0.80
CA ALA A 38 -2.55 -18.30 0.54
C ALA A 38 -1.49 -17.62 1.44
N LEU A 39 -1.40 -18.03 2.70
CA LEU A 39 -0.44 -17.50 3.67
C LEU A 39 1.01 -17.86 3.36
N THR A 40 1.25 -18.97 2.66
CA THR A 40 2.60 -19.42 2.30
C THR A 40 3.03 -19.06 0.88
N ARG A 41 2.18 -18.36 0.12
CA ARG A 41 2.45 -18.00 -1.29
C ARG A 41 3.74 -17.19 -1.46
N TYR A 42 4.10 -16.32 -0.49
CA TYR A 42 5.34 -15.55 -0.53
C TYR A 42 6.59 -16.41 -0.64
N ARG A 43 6.51 -17.67 -0.24
CA ARG A 43 7.61 -18.65 -0.32
C ARG A 43 7.92 -19.08 -1.75
N ASP A 44 6.89 -19.08 -2.60
CA ASP A 44 6.95 -19.58 -3.97
C ASP A 44 7.03 -18.43 -5.00
N ASP A 45 6.67 -17.20 -4.60
CA ASP A 45 6.74 -16.00 -5.43
C ASP A 45 7.54 -14.90 -4.71
N GLY A 46 8.79 -14.70 -5.11
CA GLY A 46 9.70 -13.71 -4.52
C GLY A 46 9.28 -12.24 -4.70
N ARG A 47 8.21 -11.95 -5.44
CA ARG A 47 7.62 -10.61 -5.55
C ARG A 47 6.69 -10.27 -4.39
N ILE A 48 6.28 -11.27 -3.63
CA ILE A 48 5.37 -11.11 -2.50
C ILE A 48 6.19 -10.94 -1.23
N GLU A 49 6.07 -9.77 -0.59
CA GLU A 49 6.70 -9.53 0.70
C GLU A 49 5.99 -10.33 1.81
N ILE A 50 6.76 -10.79 2.80
CA ILE A 50 6.25 -11.57 3.95
C ILE A 50 5.47 -10.69 4.92
N ASP A 51 5.70 -9.39 4.89
CA ASP A 51 5.08 -8.40 5.76
C ASP A 51 4.16 -7.43 4.98
N ASN A 52 3.47 -6.59 5.72
CA ASN A 52 2.58 -5.56 5.18
C ASN A 52 3.18 -4.14 5.33
N ALA A 53 4.49 -4.04 5.51
CA ALA A 53 5.15 -2.78 5.82
C ALA A 53 4.95 -1.71 4.73
N ALA A 54 4.88 -2.11 3.47
CA ALA A 54 4.62 -1.19 2.35
C ALA A 54 3.22 -0.56 2.45
N ALA A 55 2.18 -1.37 2.72
CA ALA A 55 0.81 -0.87 2.90
C ALA A 55 0.68 -0.03 4.18
N GLU A 56 1.32 -0.43 5.27
CA GLU A 56 1.33 0.33 6.52
C GLU A 56 2.01 1.69 6.35
N ARG A 57 3.14 1.76 5.65
CA ARG A 57 3.80 3.03 5.30
C ARG A 57 2.89 3.92 4.45
N ALA A 58 2.16 3.36 3.47
CA ALA A 58 1.23 4.13 2.64
C ALA A 58 0.08 4.71 3.48
N LEU A 59 -0.45 3.95 4.43
CA LEU A 59 -1.52 4.41 5.33
C LEU A 59 -1.04 5.42 6.39
N ARG A 60 0.26 5.53 6.64
CA ARG A 60 0.81 6.44 7.64
C ARG A 60 0.47 7.90 7.35
N SER A 61 0.43 8.31 6.10
CA SER A 61 0.03 9.68 5.70
C SER A 61 -1.40 10.00 6.11
N VAL A 62 -2.32 9.04 5.99
CA VAL A 62 -3.71 9.16 6.44
C VAL A 62 -3.79 9.27 7.96
N ALA A 63 -3.05 8.41 8.67
CA ALA A 63 -3.02 8.40 10.13
C ALA A 63 -2.48 9.71 10.71
N LEU A 64 -1.44 10.28 10.10
CA LEU A 64 -0.89 11.58 10.49
C LEU A 64 -1.85 12.73 10.19
N GLY A 65 -2.52 12.68 9.02
CA GLY A 65 -3.51 13.68 8.61
C GLY A 65 -4.71 13.75 9.54
N ARG A 66 -5.11 12.65 10.17
CA ARG A 66 -6.20 12.61 11.15
C ARG A 66 -6.01 13.50 12.36
N LYS A 67 -4.79 13.89 12.69
CA LYS A 67 -4.52 14.87 13.75
C LYS A 67 -4.99 16.28 13.41
N ASN A 68 -5.08 16.61 12.12
CA ASN A 68 -5.48 17.93 11.63
C ASN A 68 -6.98 18.02 11.37
N TYR A 69 -7.63 16.92 11.02
CA TYR A 69 -9.10 16.87 10.88
C TYR A 69 -9.65 15.56 11.43
N LEU A 70 -10.62 15.71 12.31
CA LEU A 70 -11.27 14.58 12.99
C LEU A 70 -12.28 13.85 12.09
N PHE A 71 -12.81 14.54 11.07
CA PHE A 71 -13.89 14.05 10.22
C PHE A 71 -13.62 14.32 8.74
N MET A 72 -14.09 13.41 7.89
CA MET A 72 -14.15 13.61 6.43
C MET A 72 -15.48 14.21 5.96
N GLY A 73 -16.33 14.64 6.90
CA GLY A 73 -17.62 15.28 6.68
C GLY A 73 -18.74 14.30 6.29
N SER A 74 -18.47 13.33 5.47
CA SER A 74 -19.44 12.33 4.98
C SER A 74 -18.70 11.14 4.34
N ASP A 75 -19.44 10.07 4.02
CA ASP A 75 -18.89 8.92 3.29
C ASP A 75 -18.31 9.34 1.93
N SER A 76 -18.99 10.26 1.23
CA SER A 76 -18.48 10.81 -0.04
C SER A 76 -17.22 11.64 0.15
N GLY A 77 -17.08 12.34 1.29
CA GLY A 77 -15.86 13.05 1.69
C GLY A 77 -14.70 12.08 1.91
N GLY A 78 -14.96 10.97 2.62
CA GLY A 78 -13.99 9.89 2.82
C GLY A 78 -13.51 9.27 1.52
N GLN A 79 -14.41 8.98 0.57
CA GLN A 79 -14.06 8.45 -0.75
C GLN A 79 -13.19 9.43 -1.55
N ARG A 80 -13.53 10.73 -1.53
CA ARG A 80 -12.71 11.77 -2.20
C ARG A 80 -11.32 11.86 -1.59
N ALA A 81 -11.22 11.86 -0.26
CA ALA A 81 -9.94 11.86 0.44
C ALA A 81 -9.10 10.62 0.08
N ALA A 82 -9.70 9.43 0.07
CA ALA A 82 -9.02 8.21 -0.31
C ALA A 82 -8.43 8.28 -1.74
N ARG A 83 -9.20 8.82 -2.70
CA ARG A 83 -8.72 9.05 -4.08
C ARG A 83 -7.53 10.02 -4.11
N MET A 84 -7.58 11.12 -3.37
CA MET A 84 -6.48 12.09 -3.29
C MET A 84 -5.22 11.47 -2.65
N TYR A 85 -5.36 10.74 -1.54
CA TYR A 85 -4.24 10.03 -0.92
C TYR A 85 -3.63 9.00 -1.88
N THR A 86 -4.46 8.29 -2.64
CA THR A 86 -3.99 7.34 -3.66
C THR A 86 -3.18 8.04 -4.73
N GLN A 87 -3.66 9.15 -5.29
CA GLN A 87 -2.94 9.91 -6.33
C GLN A 87 -1.59 10.44 -5.81
N VAL A 88 -1.60 11.07 -4.64
CA VAL A 88 -0.38 11.60 -4.01
C VAL A 88 0.61 10.48 -3.69
N GLY A 89 0.12 9.36 -3.13
CA GLY A 89 0.94 8.20 -2.82
C GLY A 89 1.56 7.58 -4.08
N THR A 90 0.77 7.40 -5.14
CA THR A 90 1.24 6.86 -6.41
C THR A 90 2.26 7.78 -7.08
N ALA A 91 2.04 9.10 -7.05
CA ALA A 91 3.02 10.06 -7.57
C ALA A 91 4.38 9.91 -6.87
N LYS A 92 4.40 9.78 -5.53
CA LYS A 92 5.63 9.51 -4.77
C LYS A 92 6.29 8.18 -5.16
N LEU A 93 5.51 7.11 -5.34
CA LEU A 93 6.04 5.81 -5.78
C LEU A 93 6.65 5.87 -7.18
N CYS A 94 6.13 6.76 -8.05
CA CYS A 94 6.69 7.03 -9.38
C CYS A 94 7.87 8.03 -9.36
N GLY A 95 8.36 8.43 -8.18
CA GLY A 95 9.47 9.37 -8.04
C GLY A 95 9.11 10.82 -8.36
N LEU A 96 7.82 11.15 -8.43
CA LEU A 96 7.34 12.50 -8.72
C LEU A 96 7.18 13.33 -7.44
N ASN A 97 7.47 14.63 -7.53
CA ASN A 97 7.01 15.58 -6.53
C ASN A 97 5.47 15.69 -6.63
N PRO A 98 4.71 15.35 -5.57
CA PRO A 98 3.25 15.34 -5.62
C PRO A 98 2.63 16.70 -5.95
N GLN A 99 3.24 17.79 -5.52
CA GLN A 99 2.77 19.14 -5.80
C GLN A 99 2.92 19.45 -7.30
N ALA A 100 4.09 19.19 -7.87
CA ALA A 100 4.34 19.38 -9.30
C ALA A 100 3.42 18.48 -10.15
N TYR A 101 3.19 17.25 -9.72
CA TYR A 101 2.26 16.36 -10.40
C TYR A 101 0.82 16.88 -10.36
N LEU A 102 0.32 17.31 -9.20
CA LEU A 102 -1.04 17.85 -9.08
C LEU A 102 -1.20 19.13 -9.90
N GLN A 103 -0.21 20.00 -9.87
CA GLN A 103 -0.21 21.21 -10.70
C GLN A 103 -0.29 20.85 -12.19
N TYR A 104 0.55 19.94 -12.66
CA TYR A 104 0.55 19.45 -14.03
C TYR A 104 -0.82 18.92 -14.48
N VAL A 105 -1.47 18.12 -13.61
CA VAL A 105 -2.80 17.57 -13.88
C VAL A 105 -3.86 18.66 -13.91
N LEU A 106 -3.88 19.54 -12.91
CA LEU A 106 -4.91 20.60 -12.78
C LEU A 106 -4.86 21.58 -13.95
N GLU A 107 -3.67 21.90 -14.48
CA GLU A 107 -3.50 22.77 -15.65
C GLU A 107 -4.08 22.19 -16.93
N ARG A 108 -4.28 20.86 -17.00
CA ARG A 108 -4.61 20.13 -18.25
C ARG A 108 -5.95 19.43 -18.22
N ILE A 109 -6.43 19.05 -17.05
CA ILE A 109 -7.58 18.14 -16.92
C ILE A 109 -8.88 18.74 -17.48
N ALA A 110 -9.04 20.07 -17.45
CA ALA A 110 -10.24 20.74 -17.94
C ALA A 110 -10.44 20.58 -19.46
N ASP A 111 -9.34 20.58 -20.21
CA ASP A 111 -9.35 20.50 -21.68
C ASP A 111 -8.94 19.10 -22.19
N HIS A 112 -8.62 18.18 -21.26
CA HIS A 112 -8.11 16.87 -21.63
C HIS A 112 -9.25 15.91 -22.03
N PRO A 113 -9.14 15.22 -23.17
CA PRO A 113 -10.16 14.28 -23.63
C PRO A 113 -10.38 13.14 -22.61
N ILE A 114 -11.63 12.89 -22.23
CA ILE A 114 -11.98 11.90 -21.20
C ILE A 114 -11.53 10.48 -21.55
N ASN A 115 -11.52 10.13 -22.82
CA ASN A 115 -11.06 8.83 -23.33
C ASN A 115 -9.53 8.65 -23.31
N ARG A 116 -8.78 9.69 -22.92
CA ARG A 116 -7.32 9.69 -22.80
C ARG A 116 -6.85 10.11 -21.42
N ILE A 117 -7.74 10.02 -20.41
CA ILE A 117 -7.46 10.44 -19.04
C ILE A 117 -6.30 9.67 -18.40
N ASP A 118 -6.06 8.45 -18.85
CA ASP A 118 -4.94 7.60 -18.45
C ASP A 118 -3.57 8.25 -18.73
N GLU A 119 -3.44 9.15 -19.70
CA GLU A 119 -2.21 9.90 -19.96
C GLU A 119 -1.81 10.84 -18.82
N LEU A 120 -2.77 11.20 -17.95
CA LEU A 120 -2.53 12.03 -16.78
C LEU A 120 -2.21 11.21 -15.50
N LEU A 121 -2.17 9.88 -15.61
CA LEU A 121 -1.82 9.03 -14.47
C LEU A 121 -0.32 9.17 -14.11
N PRO A 122 0.04 9.05 -12.82
CA PRO A 122 1.41 9.36 -12.36
C PRO A 122 2.51 8.63 -13.14
N TRP A 123 2.32 7.37 -13.45
CA TRP A 123 3.33 6.57 -14.18
C TRP A 123 3.49 6.96 -15.64
N ASN A 124 2.46 7.54 -16.28
CA ASN A 124 2.55 8.05 -17.65
C ASN A 124 3.10 9.47 -17.68
N VAL A 125 2.92 10.24 -16.62
CA VAL A 125 3.42 11.61 -16.47
C VAL A 125 4.88 11.63 -15.99
N ALA A 126 5.34 10.57 -15.34
CA ALA A 126 6.69 10.50 -14.75
C ALA A 126 7.82 10.81 -15.77
N SER A 127 7.65 10.43 -17.04
CA SER A 127 8.61 10.74 -18.11
C SER A 127 8.55 12.20 -18.59
N ARG A 128 7.48 12.94 -18.27
CA ARG A 128 7.22 14.31 -18.72
C ARG A 128 7.54 15.36 -17.66
N ILE A 129 7.49 14.98 -16.39
CA ILE A 129 7.86 15.84 -15.26
C ILE A 129 9.20 15.32 -14.73
N THR A 130 10.17 16.19 -14.59
CA THR A 130 11.47 15.85 -13.99
C THR A 130 11.23 15.26 -12.61
N PRO A 131 11.74 14.05 -12.30
CA PRO A 131 11.59 13.47 -10.97
C PRO A 131 12.15 14.43 -9.92
N ALA A 132 11.49 14.49 -8.76
CA ALA A 132 11.99 15.25 -7.62
C ALA A 132 13.40 14.77 -7.32
N ALA A 133 14.39 15.64 -7.45
CA ALA A 133 15.71 15.38 -6.91
C ALA A 133 15.51 14.98 -5.44
N SER A 134 16.06 13.83 -5.04
CA SER A 134 15.92 13.25 -3.71
C SER A 134 16.26 14.30 -2.64
N ALA A 135 15.22 14.90 -2.06
CA ALA A 135 15.34 15.90 -1.00
C ALA A 135 15.37 15.24 0.39
N ASP A 136 15.88 13.99 0.47
CA ASP A 136 16.09 13.27 1.73
C ASP A 136 17.51 12.67 1.76
N ALA A 137 18.51 13.55 1.67
CA ALA A 137 19.88 13.25 2.03
C ALA A 137 20.38 14.40 2.94
N ALA A 138 19.88 14.44 4.17
CA ALA A 138 20.49 15.13 5.29
C ALA A 138 19.93 14.53 6.60
#